data_30b71f13718ff3f112ab1823ef73898a
#
_entry.id   30b71f13718ff3f112ab1823ef73898a
#
_cell.length_a   1.000
_cell.length_b   1.000
_cell.length_c   1.000
_cell.angle_alpha   90.00
_cell.angle_beta   90.00
_cell.angle_gamma   90.00
#
_symmetry.space_group_name_H-M   'P 1'
#
loop_
_entity.id
_entity.type
_entity.pdbx_description
1 polymer ?
#
loop_
_entity_poly.entity_id
_entity_poly.type
_entity_poly.pdbx_seq_one_letter_code
_entity_poly.pdbx_strand_id
1 'polypeptide(L)'
;MDKTRIIVVEDNIVYCEFVCYLLTHEGFRTVQAFHLSTAKKLLQQAKEEDIIVSDLRLPDGDGIDLLRWMRKEGMMQAFIIMTDYAEVHTAVESMKLGSLDYIPKQLVEDKLVPLLRTLLKERSIGRNRMPLFSRDGSAFQAIMKRIRLVAPTDMSVLIFGE
;
A
#
# COMPACT_ATOMS: atom_id res chain seq x y z
N MET A 1 1.84 16.55 15.32
CA MET A 1 2.09 15.35 14.50
C MET A 1 1.13 15.35 13.34
N ASP A 2 1.65 15.41 12.12
CA ASP A 2 0.80 15.35 10.93
C ASP A 2 0.19 13.92 10.87
N LYS A 3 -1.12 13.84 11.00
CA LYS A 3 -1.81 12.54 11.00
C LYS A 3 -1.71 11.95 9.61
N THR A 4 -1.33 10.68 9.48
CA THR A 4 -1.33 9.95 8.20
C THR A 4 -2.68 10.12 7.52
N ARG A 5 -2.65 10.57 6.26
CA ARG A 5 -3.84 10.75 5.44
C ARG A 5 -4.16 9.45 4.72
N ILE A 6 -5.43 9.06 4.76
CA ILE A 6 -5.96 7.91 4.03
C ILE A 6 -6.97 8.39 3.00
N ILE A 7 -6.75 8.06 1.75
CA ILE A 7 -7.68 8.32 0.65
C ILE A 7 -8.57 7.09 0.51
N VAL A 8 -9.85 7.25 0.80
CA VAL A 8 -10.86 6.19 0.69
C VAL A 8 -11.58 6.38 -0.64
N VAL A 9 -11.47 5.38 -1.52
CA VAL A 9 -12.07 5.37 -2.87
C VAL A 9 -13.19 4.36 -2.88
N GLU A 10 -14.44 4.83 -2.85
CA GLU A 10 -15.63 4.00 -2.69
C GLU A 10 -16.84 4.77 -3.20
N ASP A 11 -17.59 4.22 -4.15
CA ASP A 11 -18.75 4.88 -4.75
C ASP A 11 -20.03 4.78 -3.91
N ASN A 12 -20.13 3.75 -3.05
CA ASN A 12 -21.21 3.65 -2.09
C ASN A 12 -20.95 4.63 -0.94
N ILE A 13 -21.73 5.73 -0.92
CA ILE A 13 -21.59 6.82 0.05
C ILE A 13 -21.67 6.31 1.49
N VAL A 14 -22.64 5.43 1.78
CA VAL A 14 -22.87 4.91 3.14
C VAL A 14 -21.68 4.07 3.60
N TYR A 15 -21.17 3.21 2.71
CA TYR A 15 -20.02 2.38 3.03
C TYR A 15 -18.73 3.21 3.13
N CYS A 16 -18.56 4.20 2.26
CA CYS A 16 -17.45 5.15 2.33
C CYS A 16 -17.44 5.90 3.67
N GLU A 17 -18.58 6.40 4.12
CA GLU A 17 -18.73 7.06 5.42
C GLU A 17 -18.43 6.11 6.59
N PHE A 18 -18.88 4.86 6.51
CA PHE A 18 -18.56 3.85 7.51
C PHE A 18 -17.05 3.62 7.63
N VAL A 19 -16.35 3.42 6.50
CA VAL A 19 -14.89 3.23 6.49
C VAL A 19 -14.18 4.49 7.01
N CYS A 20 -14.61 5.67 6.60
CA CYS A 20 -14.06 6.94 7.08
C CYS A 20 -14.28 7.12 8.59
N TYR A 21 -15.45 6.77 9.10
CA TYR A 21 -15.75 6.81 10.54
C TYR A 21 -14.81 5.88 11.32
N LEU A 22 -14.68 4.64 10.87
CA LEU A 22 -13.77 3.65 11.48
C LEU A 22 -12.33 4.19 11.56
N LEU A 23 -11.84 4.76 10.48
CA LEU A 23 -10.47 5.28 10.38
C LEU A 23 -10.26 6.56 11.21
N THR A 24 -11.22 7.47 11.20
CA THR A 24 -11.13 8.73 11.98
C THR A 24 -11.20 8.49 13.47
N HIS A 25 -11.99 7.52 13.92
CA HIS A 25 -12.04 7.10 15.31
C HIS A 25 -10.67 6.57 15.79
N GLU A 26 -9.91 5.94 14.91
CA GLU A 26 -8.54 5.47 15.16
C GLU A 26 -7.46 6.56 15.01
N GLY A 27 -7.87 7.79 14.74
CA GLY A 27 -7.00 8.96 14.70
C GLY A 27 -6.39 9.24 13.32
N PHE A 28 -6.80 8.55 12.26
CA PHE A 28 -6.38 8.86 10.89
C PHE A 28 -7.12 10.09 10.35
N ARG A 29 -6.53 10.73 9.36
CA ARG A 29 -7.19 11.76 8.56
C ARG A 29 -7.69 11.12 7.26
N THR A 30 -8.97 11.23 6.96
CA THR A 30 -9.56 10.63 5.76
C THR A 30 -9.93 11.67 4.71
N VAL A 31 -9.84 11.29 3.44
CA VAL A 31 -10.34 12.03 2.28
C VAL A 31 -11.10 11.05 1.40
N GLN A 32 -12.26 11.43 0.94
CA GLN A 32 -13.15 10.57 0.14
C GLN A 32 -12.99 10.84 -1.36
N ALA A 33 -13.07 9.77 -2.15
CA ALA A 33 -13.20 9.82 -3.59
C ALA A 33 -14.24 8.78 -4.03
N PHE A 34 -15.21 9.20 -4.82
CA PHE A 34 -16.30 8.33 -5.29
C PHE A 34 -16.08 7.77 -6.70
N HIS A 35 -14.98 8.18 -7.35
CA HIS A 35 -14.61 7.80 -8.71
C HIS A 35 -13.09 7.72 -8.85
N LEU A 36 -12.61 6.91 -9.78
CA LEU A 36 -11.18 6.84 -10.12
C LEU A 36 -10.61 8.19 -10.55
N SER A 37 -11.38 8.93 -11.32
CA SER A 37 -10.97 10.27 -11.81
C SER A 37 -10.72 11.25 -10.67
N THR A 38 -11.54 11.22 -9.62
CA THR A 38 -11.34 12.02 -8.41
C THR A 38 -10.15 11.51 -7.61
N ALA A 39 -10.02 10.20 -7.45
CA ALA A 39 -8.89 9.58 -6.77
C ALA A 39 -7.55 9.97 -7.44
N LYS A 40 -7.45 9.91 -8.77
CA LYS A 40 -6.26 10.34 -9.52
C LYS A 40 -5.87 11.78 -9.26
N LYS A 41 -6.84 12.71 -9.20
CA LYS A 41 -6.58 14.12 -8.87
C LYS A 41 -6.02 14.29 -7.44
N LEU A 42 -6.56 13.57 -6.47
CA LEU A 42 -6.08 13.58 -5.09
C LEU A 42 -4.67 13.00 -4.98
N LEU A 43 -4.37 11.96 -5.77
CA LEU A 43 -3.08 11.28 -5.79
C LEU A 43 -1.96 12.14 -6.39
N GLN A 44 -2.26 13.05 -7.31
CA GLN A 44 -1.26 14.01 -7.84
C GLN A 44 -0.69 14.93 -6.75
N GLN A 45 -1.41 15.10 -5.65
CA GLN A 45 -0.99 15.90 -4.48
C GLN A 45 -0.69 15.02 -3.27
N ALA A 46 -0.58 13.70 -3.47
CA ALA A 46 -0.36 12.76 -2.39
C ALA A 46 1.09 12.80 -1.92
N LYS A 47 1.27 12.68 -0.60
CA LYS A 47 2.57 12.50 0.02
C LYS A 47 2.96 11.02 0.00
N GLU A 48 4.25 10.74 0.17
CA GLU A 48 4.75 9.35 0.20
C GLU A 48 4.12 8.52 1.33
N GLU A 49 3.82 9.15 2.45
CA GLU A 49 3.20 8.50 3.61
C GLU A 49 1.69 8.29 3.51
N ASP A 50 1.01 8.86 2.52
CA ASP A 50 -0.42 8.65 2.32
C ASP A 50 -0.72 7.18 2.04
N ILE A 51 -1.92 6.74 2.41
CA ILE A 51 -2.39 5.38 2.21
C ILE A 51 -3.67 5.43 1.38
N ILE A 52 -3.83 4.50 0.48
CA ILE A 52 -5.03 4.37 -0.34
C ILE A 52 -5.79 3.12 0.07
N VAL A 53 -7.09 3.27 0.31
CA VAL A 53 -8.03 2.18 0.56
C VAL A 53 -9.12 2.28 -0.50
N SER A 54 -9.14 1.38 -1.46
CA SER A 54 -10.00 1.46 -2.63
C SER A 54 -10.93 0.27 -2.76
N ASP A 55 -12.19 0.53 -3.12
CA ASP A 55 -13.03 -0.54 -3.66
C ASP A 55 -12.41 -1.08 -4.95
N LEU A 56 -12.68 -2.36 -5.21
CA LEU A 56 -12.31 -3.01 -6.46
C LEU A 56 -13.17 -2.49 -7.61
N ARG A 57 -14.47 -2.34 -7.41
CA ARG A 57 -15.44 -1.96 -8.45
C ARG A 57 -15.90 -0.52 -8.26
N LEU A 58 -15.65 0.32 -9.23
CA LEU A 58 -16.01 1.73 -9.23
C LEU A 58 -16.77 2.08 -10.54
N PRO A 59 -17.57 3.14 -10.57
CA PRO A 59 -18.40 3.47 -11.75
C PRO A 59 -17.59 3.75 -13.02
N ASP A 60 -16.36 4.25 -12.87
CA ASP A 60 -15.47 4.65 -13.96
C ASP A 60 -14.23 3.75 -14.11
N GLY A 61 -14.25 2.52 -13.55
CA GLY A 61 -13.24 1.48 -13.73
C GLY A 61 -12.93 0.69 -12.45
N ASP A 62 -11.86 -0.08 -12.47
CA ASP A 62 -11.49 -0.95 -11.35
C ASP A 62 -10.40 -0.34 -10.47
N GLY A 63 -10.43 -0.64 -9.15
CA GLY A 63 -9.38 -0.25 -8.21
C GLY A 63 -8.00 -0.79 -8.59
N ILE A 64 -7.93 -1.95 -9.25
CA ILE A 64 -6.68 -2.48 -9.81
C ILE A 64 -6.12 -1.56 -10.91
N ASP A 65 -6.97 -0.95 -11.73
CA ASP A 65 -6.53 0.00 -12.75
C ASP A 65 -5.96 1.27 -12.13
N LEU A 66 -6.51 1.69 -10.99
CA LEU A 66 -5.94 2.80 -10.21
C LEU A 66 -4.54 2.44 -9.68
N LEU A 67 -4.39 1.24 -9.10
CA LEU A 67 -3.11 0.75 -8.61
C LEU A 67 -2.08 0.63 -9.75
N ARG A 68 -2.47 0.07 -10.88
CA ARG A 68 -1.61 -0.06 -12.08
C ARG A 68 -1.16 1.31 -12.59
N TRP A 69 -2.08 2.26 -12.65
CA TRP A 69 -1.76 3.64 -13.02
C TRP A 69 -0.79 4.28 -12.03
N MET A 70 -1.02 4.14 -10.73
CA MET A 70 -0.11 4.65 -9.70
C MET A 70 1.32 4.11 -9.87
N ARG A 71 1.47 2.80 -10.08
CA ARG A 71 2.79 2.17 -10.26
C ARG A 71 3.48 2.65 -11.53
N LYS A 72 2.72 2.86 -12.61
CA LYS A 72 3.25 3.44 -13.86
C LYS A 72 3.75 4.88 -13.68
N GLU A 73 3.07 5.67 -12.87
CA GLU A 73 3.49 7.03 -12.52
C GLU A 73 4.61 7.07 -11.44
N GLY A 74 5.13 5.93 -11.02
CA GLY A 74 6.19 5.84 -10.00
C GLY A 74 5.72 6.07 -8.56
N MET A 75 4.42 6.07 -8.33
CA MET A 75 3.83 6.26 -7.01
C MET A 75 3.88 4.95 -6.22
N MET A 76 4.48 4.96 -5.02
CA MET A 76 4.71 3.77 -4.20
C MET A 76 3.95 3.78 -2.88
N GLN A 77 2.96 4.65 -2.73
CA GLN A 77 2.10 4.69 -1.55
C GLN A 77 1.46 3.32 -1.29
N ALA A 78 1.24 3.01 -0.01
CA ALA A 78 0.54 1.79 0.38
C ALA A 78 -0.88 1.78 -0.18
N PHE A 79 -1.27 0.69 -0.79
CA PHE A 79 -2.55 0.51 -1.45
C PHE A 79 -3.23 -0.75 -0.91
N ILE A 80 -4.46 -0.62 -0.47
CA ILE A 80 -5.30 -1.71 0.05
C ILE A 80 -6.56 -1.77 -0.80
N ILE A 81 -6.94 -2.96 -1.24
CA ILE A 81 -8.19 -3.19 -1.97
C ILE A 81 -9.23 -3.72 -1.00
N MET A 82 -10.44 -3.16 -1.07
CA MET A 82 -11.65 -3.70 -0.47
C MET A 82 -12.54 -4.27 -1.58
N THR A 83 -13.31 -5.32 -1.31
CA THR A 83 -14.21 -5.89 -2.30
C THR A 83 -15.38 -6.64 -1.66
N ASP A 84 -16.55 -6.57 -2.29
CA ASP A 84 -17.69 -7.41 -1.92
C ASP A 84 -17.50 -8.84 -2.42
N TYR A 85 -16.76 -9.03 -3.51
CA TYR A 85 -16.55 -10.32 -4.16
C TYR A 85 -15.05 -10.63 -4.25
N ALA A 86 -14.57 -11.42 -3.29
CA ALA A 86 -13.17 -11.83 -3.28
C ALA A 86 -12.94 -12.94 -4.32
N GLU A 87 -12.21 -12.59 -5.38
CA GLU A 87 -11.78 -13.53 -6.42
C GLU A 87 -10.27 -13.75 -6.33
N VAL A 88 -9.84 -15.01 -6.42
CA VAL A 88 -8.43 -15.38 -6.31
C VAL A 88 -7.58 -14.71 -7.39
N HIS A 89 -8.08 -14.64 -8.62
CA HIS A 89 -7.35 -14.05 -9.74
C HIS A 89 -7.06 -12.56 -9.51
N THR A 90 -8.06 -11.79 -9.13
CA THR A 90 -7.92 -10.34 -8.86
C THR A 90 -7.06 -10.07 -7.63
N ALA A 91 -7.15 -10.92 -6.60
CA ALA A 91 -6.28 -10.84 -5.43
C ALA A 91 -4.80 -11.05 -5.82
N VAL A 92 -4.50 -12.11 -6.58
CA VAL A 92 -3.14 -12.40 -7.05
C VAL A 92 -2.60 -11.26 -7.93
N GLU A 93 -3.41 -10.72 -8.83
CA GLU A 93 -3.01 -9.59 -9.68
C GLU A 93 -2.68 -8.34 -8.85
N SER A 94 -3.54 -7.99 -7.89
CA SER A 94 -3.32 -6.83 -7.02
C SER A 94 -2.04 -6.96 -6.21
N MET A 95 -1.78 -8.15 -5.66
CA MET A 95 -0.55 -8.41 -4.89
C MET A 95 0.70 -8.32 -5.78
N LYS A 96 0.67 -8.81 -7.02
CA LYS A 96 1.77 -8.64 -8.00
C LYS A 96 2.04 -7.18 -8.34
N LEU A 97 1.01 -6.33 -8.34
CA LEU A 97 1.14 -4.88 -8.53
C LEU A 97 1.61 -4.16 -7.25
N GLY A 98 1.79 -4.86 -6.15
CA GLY A 98 2.27 -4.33 -4.89
C GLY A 98 1.17 -3.70 -4.05
N SER A 99 -0.07 -4.23 -4.08
CA SER A 99 -1.04 -3.91 -3.03
C SER A 99 -0.55 -4.47 -1.70
N LEU A 100 -0.84 -3.74 -0.63
CA LEU A 100 -0.49 -4.18 0.72
C LEU A 100 -1.38 -5.34 1.17
N ASP A 101 -2.67 -5.26 0.85
CA ASP A 101 -3.64 -6.33 1.14
C ASP A 101 -4.86 -6.23 0.22
N TYR A 102 -5.65 -7.30 0.23
CA TYR A 102 -6.91 -7.46 -0.49
C TYR A 102 -7.96 -8.01 0.49
N ILE A 103 -8.85 -7.12 0.96
CA ILE A 103 -9.74 -7.38 2.09
C ILE A 103 -11.19 -7.50 1.61
N PRO A 104 -11.88 -8.63 1.85
CA PRO A 104 -13.33 -8.68 1.71
C PRO A 104 -14.01 -7.64 2.59
N LYS A 105 -15.02 -6.93 2.08
CA LYS A 105 -15.70 -5.84 2.80
C LYS A 105 -16.28 -6.29 4.15
N GLN A 106 -16.69 -7.55 4.25
CA GLN A 106 -17.19 -8.15 5.50
C GLN A 106 -16.12 -8.24 6.60
N LEU A 107 -14.83 -8.17 6.23
CA LEU A 107 -13.71 -8.28 7.16
C LEU A 107 -12.98 -6.95 7.39
N VAL A 108 -13.45 -5.85 6.77
CA VAL A 108 -12.79 -4.54 6.85
C VAL A 108 -12.73 -4.03 8.29
N GLU A 109 -13.81 -4.17 9.06
CA GLU A 109 -13.87 -3.74 10.45
C GLU A 109 -12.80 -4.44 11.30
N ASP A 110 -12.60 -5.74 11.10
CA ASP A 110 -11.65 -6.54 11.90
C ASP A 110 -10.21 -6.44 11.41
N LYS A 111 -9.98 -6.22 10.10
CA LYS A 111 -8.65 -6.34 9.49
C LYS A 111 -7.99 -5.01 9.16
N LEU A 112 -8.75 -4.01 8.74
CA LEU A 112 -8.17 -2.78 8.18
C LEU A 112 -7.34 -2.02 9.22
N VAL A 113 -7.88 -1.79 10.40
CA VAL A 113 -7.20 -1.02 11.46
C VAL A 113 -5.94 -1.74 11.97
N PRO A 114 -5.96 -3.04 12.31
CA PRO A 114 -4.74 -3.77 12.67
C PRO A 114 -3.66 -3.73 11.60
N LEU A 115 -4.03 -3.87 10.31
CA LEU A 115 -3.10 -3.79 9.19
C LEU A 115 -2.42 -2.41 9.12
N LEU A 116 -3.20 -1.34 9.22
CA LEU A 116 -2.70 0.02 9.20
C LEU A 116 -1.77 0.32 10.39
N ARG A 117 -2.10 -0.15 11.58
CA ARG A 117 -1.24 -0.02 12.76
C ARG A 117 0.09 -0.74 12.59
N THR A 118 0.08 -1.93 12.01
CA THR A 118 1.30 -2.69 11.69
C THR A 118 2.17 -1.92 10.70
N LEU A 119 1.58 -1.42 9.60
CA LEU A 119 2.28 -0.61 8.61
C LEU A 119 2.94 0.63 9.22
N LEU A 120 2.23 1.36 10.07
CA LEU A 120 2.77 2.56 10.72
C LEU A 120 3.89 2.24 11.70
N LYS A 121 3.78 1.13 12.43
CA LYS A 121 4.84 0.65 13.32
C LYS A 121 6.10 0.31 12.54
N GLU A 122 5.98 -0.39 11.43
CA GLU A 122 7.11 -0.72 10.55
C GLU A 122 7.76 0.54 9.97
N ARG A 123 6.97 1.51 9.51
CA ARG A 123 7.47 2.81 9.04
C ARG A 123 8.22 3.58 10.15
N SER A 124 7.73 3.55 11.38
CA SER A 124 8.39 4.21 12.51
C SER A 124 9.72 3.55 12.87
N ILE A 125 9.78 2.22 12.83
CA ILE A 125 11.01 1.45 13.07
C ILE A 125 12.02 1.71 11.94
N GLY A 126 11.56 1.75 10.69
CA GLY A 126 12.41 2.06 9.53
C GLY A 126 13.01 3.48 9.58
N ARG A 127 12.27 4.46 10.09
CA ARG A 127 12.78 5.84 10.31
C ARG A 127 13.76 5.95 11.48
N ASN A 128 13.59 5.13 12.51
CA ASN A 128 14.48 5.10 13.69
C ASN A 128 15.68 4.14 13.54
N ARG A 129 15.68 3.29 12.54
CA ARG A 129 16.90 2.57 12.19
C ARG A 129 17.82 3.59 11.53
N MET A 130 18.75 4.13 12.30
CA MET A 130 20.00 4.61 11.73
C MET A 130 20.45 3.55 10.72
N PRO A 131 20.82 3.92 9.49
CA PRO A 131 21.38 2.95 8.57
C PRO A 131 22.61 2.34 9.24
N LEU A 132 22.46 1.14 9.80
CA LEU A 132 23.58 0.35 10.34
C LEU A 132 24.59 0.03 9.23
N PHE A 133 24.20 0.30 7.98
CA PHE A 133 25.04 0.16 6.81
C PHE A 133 24.96 1.45 6.00
N SER A 134 26.06 2.20 5.98
CA SER A 134 26.25 3.25 4.99
C SER A 134 26.04 2.64 3.60
N ARG A 135 25.09 3.18 2.83
CA ARG A 135 24.85 2.79 1.42
C ARG A 135 26.09 2.91 0.56
N ASP A 136 27.11 3.60 1.05
CA ASP A 136 28.36 3.92 0.34
C ASP A 136 29.54 3.03 0.76
N GLY A 137 29.33 2.08 1.68
CA GLY A 137 30.37 1.13 2.10
C GLY A 137 30.75 0.18 0.96
N SER A 138 32.08 0.02 0.73
CA SER A 138 32.61 -0.88 -0.29
C SER A 138 32.12 -2.34 -0.13
N ALA A 139 31.93 -2.79 1.11
CA ALA A 139 31.37 -4.08 1.45
C ALA A 139 29.90 -4.22 0.99
N PHE A 140 29.06 -3.18 1.17
CA PHE A 140 27.69 -3.18 0.70
C PHE A 140 27.60 -3.23 -0.83
N GLN A 141 28.45 -2.46 -1.52
CA GLN A 141 28.52 -2.46 -2.98
C GLN A 141 28.95 -3.85 -3.53
N ALA A 142 29.89 -4.51 -2.86
CA ALA A 142 30.32 -5.86 -3.23
C ALA A 142 29.17 -6.89 -3.08
N ILE A 143 28.40 -6.81 -1.99
CA ILE A 143 27.23 -7.68 -1.74
C ILE A 143 26.15 -7.41 -2.80
N MET A 144 25.83 -6.17 -3.08
CA MET A 144 24.82 -5.81 -4.08
C MET A 144 25.21 -6.25 -5.49
N LYS A 145 26.50 -6.20 -5.84
CA LYS A 145 27.01 -6.73 -7.10
C LYS A 145 26.80 -8.24 -7.22
N ARG A 146 27.05 -9.00 -6.15
CA ARG A 146 26.83 -10.45 -6.10
C ARG A 146 25.35 -10.80 -6.18
N ILE A 147 24.48 -10.09 -5.45
CA ILE A 147 23.02 -10.27 -5.51
C ILE A 147 22.50 -10.07 -6.93
N ARG A 148 22.94 -9.02 -7.64
CA ARG A 148 22.51 -8.74 -9.02
C ARG A 148 22.95 -9.82 -10.01
N LEU A 149 24.07 -10.50 -9.76
CA LEU A 149 24.55 -11.61 -10.58
C LEU A 149 23.71 -12.89 -10.40
N VAL A 150 23.16 -13.11 -9.19
CA VAL A 150 22.45 -14.35 -8.84
C VAL A 150 20.93 -14.19 -8.95
N ALA A 151 20.40 -12.98 -8.76
CA ALA A 151 18.96 -12.70 -8.80
C ALA A 151 18.22 -13.15 -10.08
N PRO A 152 18.84 -13.18 -11.28
CA PRO A 152 18.21 -13.73 -12.48
C PRO A 152 18.22 -15.26 -12.57
N THR A 153 18.81 -15.96 -11.63
CA THR A 153 18.95 -17.42 -11.63
C THR A 153 18.03 -18.07 -10.59
N ASP A 154 17.66 -19.33 -10.79
CA ASP A 154 16.87 -20.12 -9.82
C ASP A 154 17.72 -20.63 -8.62
N MET A 155 18.90 -20.06 -8.39
CA MET A 155 19.81 -20.46 -7.32
C MET A 155 19.40 -19.81 -5.99
N SER A 156 19.30 -20.63 -4.96
CA SER A 156 19.10 -20.16 -3.58
C SER A 156 20.42 -19.58 -3.03
N VAL A 157 20.34 -18.39 -2.44
CA VAL A 157 21.51 -17.74 -1.81
C VAL A 157 21.33 -17.73 -0.31
N LEU A 158 22.28 -18.30 0.41
CA LEU A 158 22.36 -18.21 1.87
C LEU A 158 23.36 -17.10 2.24
N ILE A 159 22.90 -16.15 3.05
CA ILE A 159 23.75 -15.08 3.58
C ILE A 159 24.05 -15.41 5.04
N PHE A 160 25.33 -15.64 5.33
CA PHE A 160 25.82 -15.80 6.70
C PHE A 160 26.40 -14.46 7.16
N GLY A 161 26.03 -14.02 8.37
CA GLY A 161 26.64 -12.90 9.08
C GLY A 161 27.34 -13.40 10.34
N GLU A 162 28.48 -12.80 10.67
CA GLU A 162 29.09 -12.91 11.99
C GLU A 162 28.44 -11.92 12.95
#